data_857a2557001d5f331a02643d50ba9bba
#
_entry.id   857a2557001d5f331a02643d50ba9bba
#
_cell.length_a   1.000
_cell.length_b   1.000
_cell.length_c   1.000
_cell.angle_alpha   90.00
_cell.angle_beta   90.00
_cell.angle_gamma   90.00
#
_symmetry.space_group_name_H-M   'P 1'
#
loop_
_entity.id
_entity.type
_entity.pdbx_description
1 polymer ?
#
loop_
_entity_poly.entity_id
_entity_poly.type
_entity_poly.pdbx_seq_one_letter_code
_entity_poly.pdbx_strand_id
1 'polypeptide(L)'
;MPRVWDVPVHDSTRVRDARVAAEHAAALAGLDEQCTASAALVATELATNLLKHAGGGRVLIDVVSPPVLTAGRDEARAVQITTVDHGPGIADMPAALSDGFTTTASLGAGLGTCARLAEDFELHSVPGRGTVALARIGGAPRGRAPAKDPVAGVRAGGVNVPFAGADYSGDAWAWVRTEDRVTLMLADGLGHGPEAARASSAAVEALRGAAHLVPSEALKRLDAALAGTRGAAVAVAQVDTRAGRLRFAGVGNIGARLCSGGTWRPLVSQPGIVGTHRPRTVRDEEREWADDRVLILHSDGLPSRWTPSPDACAPGVDPAVTAAVTIRDASSSARPVRDDTAVAVLTSTPPDRP
;
A
#
# COMPACT_ATOMS: atom_id res chain seq x y z
N MET A 1 3.01 -4.98 16.14
CA MET A 1 3.16 -5.63 14.83
C MET A 1 1.92 -5.28 14.01
N PRO A 2 2.02 -4.72 12.83
CA PRO A 2 0.87 -4.44 12.00
C PRO A 2 0.19 -5.76 11.62
N ARG A 3 -1.11 -5.84 11.85
CA ARG A 3 -1.93 -6.98 11.46
C ARG A 3 -2.59 -6.64 10.12
N VAL A 4 -2.52 -7.56 9.19
CA VAL A 4 -3.20 -7.47 7.91
C VAL A 4 -4.19 -8.61 7.83
N TRP A 5 -5.43 -8.31 7.47
CA TRP A 5 -6.44 -9.34 7.22
C TRP A 5 -6.53 -9.57 5.70
N ASP A 6 -6.31 -10.79 5.31
CA ASP A 6 -6.48 -11.28 3.95
C ASP A 6 -7.66 -12.25 3.92
N VAL A 7 -8.77 -11.79 3.36
CA VAL A 7 -10.01 -12.57 3.30
C VAL A 7 -10.28 -12.98 1.85
N PRO A 8 -9.97 -14.24 1.47
CA PRO A 8 -10.39 -14.78 0.18
C PRO A 8 -11.92 -14.91 0.16
N VAL A 9 -12.56 -14.26 -0.82
CA VAL A 9 -14.02 -14.25 -0.96
C VAL A 9 -14.42 -15.13 -2.13
N HIS A 10 -14.97 -16.30 -1.85
CA HIS A 10 -15.45 -17.28 -2.83
C HIS A 10 -16.88 -17.79 -2.53
N ASP A 11 -17.43 -17.42 -1.38
CA ASP A 11 -18.81 -17.69 -0.97
C ASP A 11 -19.35 -16.62 -0.02
N SER A 12 -20.64 -16.69 0.29
CA SER A 12 -21.34 -15.70 1.11
C SER A 12 -20.88 -15.65 2.58
N THR A 13 -20.29 -16.74 3.10
CA THR A 13 -19.81 -16.76 4.49
C THR A 13 -18.60 -15.85 4.64
N ARG A 14 -17.77 -15.74 3.59
CA ARG A 14 -16.60 -14.90 3.57
C ARG A 14 -16.90 -13.39 3.56
N VAL A 15 -18.09 -13.01 3.12
CA VAL A 15 -18.55 -11.61 3.25
C VAL A 15 -18.64 -11.22 4.73
N ARG A 16 -19.17 -12.14 5.57
CA ARG A 16 -19.20 -11.91 7.03
C ARG A 16 -17.79 -11.81 7.61
N ASP A 17 -16.86 -12.65 7.16
CA ASP A 17 -15.46 -12.62 7.64
C ASP A 17 -14.80 -11.28 7.30
N ALA A 18 -15.01 -10.74 6.09
CA ALA A 18 -14.52 -9.43 5.69
C ALA A 18 -15.10 -8.30 6.57
N ARG A 19 -16.41 -8.37 6.89
CA ARG A 19 -17.06 -7.43 7.81
C ARG A 19 -16.40 -7.45 9.19
N VAL A 20 -16.25 -8.63 9.77
CA VAL A 20 -15.66 -8.80 11.11
C VAL A 20 -14.20 -8.35 11.12
N ALA A 21 -13.45 -8.62 10.06
CA ALA A 21 -12.08 -8.13 9.92
C ALA A 21 -12.00 -6.61 9.90
N ALA A 22 -12.93 -5.93 9.21
CA ALA A 22 -13.01 -4.47 9.19
C ALA A 22 -13.38 -3.88 10.55
N GLU A 23 -14.30 -4.52 11.31
CA GLU A 23 -14.64 -4.13 12.68
C GLU A 23 -13.41 -4.24 13.60
N HIS A 24 -12.64 -5.32 13.49
CA HIS A 24 -11.40 -5.50 14.26
C HIS A 24 -10.32 -4.49 13.88
N ALA A 25 -10.16 -4.19 12.58
CA ALA A 25 -9.22 -3.18 12.12
C ALA A 25 -9.60 -1.78 12.62
N ALA A 26 -10.89 -1.44 12.63
CA ALA A 26 -11.40 -0.18 13.15
C ALA A 26 -11.14 -0.05 14.66
N ALA A 27 -11.37 -1.10 15.43
CA ALA A 27 -11.04 -1.14 16.86
C ALA A 27 -9.53 -0.96 17.09
N LEU A 28 -8.68 -1.64 16.31
CA LEU A 28 -7.22 -1.50 16.38
C LEU A 28 -6.74 -0.09 15.99
N ALA A 29 -7.42 0.56 15.06
CA ALA A 29 -7.16 1.93 14.64
C ALA A 29 -7.65 2.97 15.69
N GLY A 30 -8.49 2.57 16.63
CA GLY A 30 -9.11 3.47 17.63
C GLY A 30 -10.22 4.33 17.04
N LEU A 31 -10.92 3.84 15.99
CA LEU A 31 -12.01 4.55 15.35
C LEU A 31 -13.27 4.54 16.22
N ASP A 32 -14.09 5.56 16.08
CA ASP A 32 -15.39 5.64 16.75
C ASP A 32 -16.41 4.64 16.17
N GLU A 33 -17.58 4.55 16.81
CA GLU A 33 -18.64 3.64 16.44
C GLU A 33 -19.18 3.90 15.01
N GLN A 34 -19.27 5.17 14.61
CA GLN A 34 -19.75 5.55 13.28
C GLN A 34 -18.76 5.13 12.18
N CYS A 35 -17.47 5.39 12.37
CA CYS A 35 -16.41 4.95 11.46
C CYS A 35 -16.31 3.43 11.42
N THR A 36 -16.47 2.75 12.56
CA THR A 36 -16.48 1.29 12.63
C THR A 36 -17.65 0.70 11.82
N ALA A 37 -18.86 1.26 11.98
CA ALA A 37 -20.02 0.84 11.19
C ALA A 37 -19.83 1.11 9.69
N SER A 38 -19.22 2.24 9.33
CA SER A 38 -18.88 2.57 7.94
C SER A 38 -17.89 1.58 7.35
N ALA A 39 -16.81 1.23 8.08
CA ALA A 39 -15.83 0.25 7.64
C ALA A 39 -16.45 -1.15 7.42
N ALA A 40 -17.30 -1.59 8.36
CA ALA A 40 -18.03 -2.85 8.27
C ALA A 40 -18.95 -2.90 7.05
N LEU A 41 -19.68 -1.81 6.78
CA LEU A 41 -20.59 -1.73 5.63
C LEU A 41 -19.81 -1.71 4.31
N VAL A 42 -18.75 -0.90 4.20
CA VAL A 42 -17.89 -0.84 3.00
C VAL A 42 -17.27 -2.20 2.71
N ALA A 43 -16.71 -2.89 3.72
CA ALA A 43 -16.15 -4.23 3.54
C ALA A 43 -17.21 -5.24 3.06
N THR A 44 -18.44 -5.15 3.59
CA THR A 44 -19.56 -6.00 3.18
C THR A 44 -19.95 -5.76 1.72
N GLU A 45 -20.11 -4.50 1.32
CA GLU A 45 -20.47 -4.13 -0.05
C GLU A 45 -19.39 -4.54 -1.06
N LEU A 46 -18.12 -4.25 -0.77
CA LEU A 46 -17.01 -4.61 -1.64
C LEU A 46 -16.85 -6.13 -1.76
N ALA A 47 -16.94 -6.88 -0.65
CA ALA A 47 -16.92 -8.35 -0.68
C ALA A 47 -18.12 -8.94 -1.46
N THR A 48 -19.29 -8.35 -1.31
CA THR A 48 -20.48 -8.76 -2.06
C THR A 48 -20.31 -8.53 -3.57
N ASN A 49 -19.68 -7.42 -3.96
CA ASN A 49 -19.37 -7.11 -5.35
C ASN A 49 -18.40 -8.13 -5.96
N LEU A 50 -17.38 -8.59 -5.21
CA LEU A 50 -16.49 -9.68 -5.66
C LEU A 50 -17.28 -10.93 -6.03
N LEU A 51 -18.24 -11.34 -5.19
CA LEU A 51 -19.06 -12.54 -5.48
C LEU A 51 -19.99 -12.35 -6.67
N LYS A 52 -20.70 -11.22 -6.71
CA LYS A 52 -21.73 -10.99 -7.72
C LYS A 52 -21.19 -10.74 -9.11
N HIS A 53 -20.04 -10.04 -9.21
CA HIS A 53 -19.57 -9.50 -10.48
C HIS A 53 -18.23 -10.08 -10.95
N ALA A 54 -17.41 -10.61 -10.04
CA ALA A 54 -16.09 -11.14 -10.37
C ALA A 54 -15.97 -12.66 -10.22
N GLY A 55 -16.99 -13.32 -9.63
CA GLY A 55 -16.91 -14.75 -9.30
C GLY A 55 -15.97 -15.05 -8.13
N GLY A 56 -15.61 -14.03 -7.36
CA GLY A 56 -14.72 -14.09 -6.21
C GLY A 56 -13.54 -13.14 -6.30
N GLY A 57 -12.70 -13.15 -5.28
CA GLY A 57 -11.53 -12.27 -5.17
C GLY A 57 -10.97 -12.27 -3.75
N ARG A 58 -10.27 -11.20 -3.40
CA ARG A 58 -9.68 -11.00 -2.07
C ARG A 58 -10.07 -9.65 -1.51
N VAL A 59 -10.33 -9.59 -0.21
CA VAL A 59 -10.44 -8.36 0.56
C VAL A 59 -9.23 -8.28 1.48
N LEU A 60 -8.40 -7.26 1.28
CA LEU A 60 -7.24 -6.96 2.11
C LEU A 60 -7.61 -5.78 3.01
N ILE A 61 -7.43 -5.93 4.31
CA ILE A 61 -7.73 -4.89 5.28
C ILE A 61 -6.49 -4.60 6.09
N ASP A 62 -6.13 -3.34 6.20
CA ASP A 62 -4.94 -2.86 6.89
C ASP A 62 -5.25 -1.61 7.69
N VAL A 63 -4.49 -1.37 8.75
CA VAL A 63 -4.51 -0.10 9.50
C VAL A 63 -3.34 0.74 9.01
N VAL A 64 -3.64 1.78 8.28
CA VAL A 64 -2.65 2.70 7.73
C VAL A 64 -2.58 3.97 8.60
N SER A 65 -1.37 4.44 8.81
CA SER A 65 -1.13 5.73 9.44
C SER A 65 -0.85 6.77 8.36
N PRO A 66 -1.33 8.02 8.54
CA PRO A 66 -0.87 9.11 7.70
C PRO A 66 0.65 9.29 7.88
N PRO A 67 1.32 9.99 6.96
CA PRO A 67 2.74 10.28 7.11
C PRO A 67 3.00 10.97 8.43
N VAL A 68 3.99 10.50 9.16
CA VAL A 68 4.39 11.13 10.42
C VAL A 68 4.92 12.54 10.12
N LEU A 69 4.09 13.53 10.38
CA LEU A 69 4.52 14.92 10.45
C LEU A 69 5.03 15.18 11.87
N THR A 70 6.35 15.37 12.02
CA THR A 70 7.00 15.94 13.21
C THR A 70 6.28 15.83 14.54
N ALA A 71 6.91 15.16 15.48
CA ALA A 71 6.66 15.03 16.93
C ALA A 71 5.38 15.68 17.49
N GLY A 72 4.44 14.87 17.99
CA GLY A 72 3.50 15.28 19.03
C GLY A 72 2.03 15.41 18.65
N ARG A 73 1.57 14.94 17.50
CA ARG A 73 0.14 14.76 17.26
C ARG A 73 -0.20 13.28 17.22
N ASP A 74 -1.28 12.88 17.91
CA ASP A 74 -1.92 11.59 17.74
C ASP A 74 -2.18 11.37 16.25
N GLU A 75 -1.53 10.35 15.70
CA GLU A 75 -1.67 10.01 14.30
C GLU A 75 -3.07 9.45 14.08
N ALA A 76 -3.91 10.18 13.39
CA ALA A 76 -5.22 9.70 13.00
C ALA A 76 -5.02 8.49 12.06
N ARG A 77 -5.30 7.29 12.57
CA ARG A 77 -5.21 6.05 11.81
C ARG A 77 -6.46 5.87 10.97
N ALA A 78 -6.30 5.25 9.81
CA ALA A 78 -7.40 4.87 8.95
C ALA A 78 -7.41 3.36 8.71
N VAL A 79 -8.60 2.79 8.51
CA VAL A 79 -8.75 1.45 7.98
C VAL A 79 -8.72 1.55 6.47
N GLN A 80 -7.76 0.90 5.83
CA GLN A 80 -7.66 0.73 4.40
C GLN A 80 -8.26 -0.62 4.02
N ILE A 81 -9.29 -0.61 3.17
CA ILE A 81 -9.95 -1.79 2.62
C ILE A 81 -9.64 -1.81 1.13
N THR A 82 -8.94 -2.83 0.68
CA THR A 82 -8.57 -2.99 -0.72
C THR A 82 -9.14 -4.30 -1.24
N THR A 83 -9.87 -4.27 -2.35
CA THR A 83 -10.31 -5.49 -3.03
C THR A 83 -9.55 -5.70 -4.32
N VAL A 84 -9.27 -6.96 -4.62
CA VAL A 84 -8.57 -7.38 -5.82
C VAL A 84 -9.30 -8.57 -6.43
N ASP A 85 -9.68 -8.44 -7.70
CA ASP A 85 -10.26 -9.53 -8.48
C ASP A 85 -9.65 -9.67 -9.87
N HIS A 86 -9.90 -10.82 -10.50
CA HIS A 86 -9.55 -11.14 -11.87
C HIS A 86 -10.81 -11.41 -12.72
N GLY A 87 -11.92 -10.76 -12.36
CA GLY A 87 -13.19 -10.87 -13.06
C GLY A 87 -13.21 -10.14 -14.40
N PRO A 88 -14.41 -9.95 -14.97
CA PRO A 88 -14.56 -9.33 -16.30
C PRO A 88 -14.18 -7.85 -16.34
N GLY A 89 -13.98 -7.20 -15.18
CA GLY A 89 -13.79 -5.76 -15.10
C GLY A 89 -15.08 -4.96 -15.34
N ILE A 90 -14.98 -3.64 -15.25
CA ILE A 90 -16.08 -2.69 -15.40
C ILE A 90 -15.86 -1.89 -16.69
N ALA A 91 -16.83 -1.96 -17.61
CA ALA A 91 -16.73 -1.23 -18.89
C ALA A 91 -17.14 0.24 -18.77
N ASP A 92 -18.12 0.55 -17.92
CA ASP A 92 -18.63 1.91 -17.68
C ASP A 92 -18.43 2.30 -16.21
N MET A 93 -17.28 2.87 -15.92
CA MET A 93 -16.89 3.31 -14.58
C MET A 93 -17.76 4.43 -14.03
N PRO A 94 -18.11 5.48 -14.79
CA PRO A 94 -19.04 6.52 -14.35
C PRO A 94 -20.41 5.97 -13.96
N ALA A 95 -20.96 5.07 -14.75
CA ALA A 95 -22.25 4.44 -14.44
C ALA A 95 -22.16 3.60 -13.15
N ALA A 96 -21.08 2.83 -12.97
CA ALA A 96 -20.88 1.98 -11.80
C ALA A 96 -20.75 2.77 -10.47
N LEU A 97 -20.30 4.01 -10.53
CA LEU A 97 -20.17 4.92 -9.38
C LEU A 97 -21.44 5.75 -9.12
N SER A 98 -22.40 5.77 -10.06
CA SER A 98 -23.65 6.51 -9.88
C SER A 98 -24.59 5.80 -8.89
N ASP A 99 -25.37 6.60 -8.16
CA ASP A 99 -26.36 6.07 -7.22
C ASP A 99 -27.47 5.28 -7.94
N GLY A 100 -27.83 4.12 -7.38
CA GLY A 100 -28.90 3.29 -7.90
C GLY A 100 -28.51 2.40 -9.08
N PHE A 101 -27.28 2.44 -9.57
CA PHE A 101 -26.83 1.51 -10.59
C PHE A 101 -26.65 0.11 -10.00
N THR A 102 -27.58 -0.78 -10.29
CA THR A 102 -27.49 -2.20 -9.94
C THR A 102 -27.80 -3.03 -11.17
N THR A 103 -26.91 -3.93 -11.53
CA THR A 103 -27.13 -4.93 -12.59
C THR A 103 -27.93 -6.14 -12.10
N THR A 104 -28.23 -6.21 -10.80
CA THR A 104 -28.98 -7.27 -10.13
C THR A 104 -29.96 -6.65 -9.13
N ALA A 105 -31.09 -7.30 -8.85
CA ALA A 105 -32.14 -6.87 -7.91
C ALA A 105 -31.65 -6.81 -6.45
N SER A 106 -30.77 -5.87 -6.13
CA SER A 106 -30.28 -5.57 -4.80
C SER A 106 -30.57 -4.11 -4.44
N LEU A 107 -30.73 -3.82 -3.15
CA LEU A 107 -31.20 -2.57 -2.54
C LEU A 107 -30.38 -1.28 -2.85
N GLY A 108 -29.68 -1.20 -3.97
CA GLY A 108 -29.06 0.06 -4.42
C GLY A 108 -27.89 0.58 -3.60
N ALA A 109 -27.41 -0.18 -2.61
CA ALA A 109 -26.21 0.10 -1.88
C ALA A 109 -25.05 -0.55 -2.65
N GLY A 110 -24.30 0.24 -3.41
CA GLY A 110 -23.21 -0.26 -4.25
C GLY A 110 -21.95 0.57 -4.08
N LEU A 111 -21.12 0.63 -5.11
CA LEU A 111 -19.88 1.40 -5.14
C LEU A 111 -20.10 2.89 -4.80
N GLY A 112 -21.23 3.49 -5.21
CA GLY A 112 -21.62 4.85 -4.84
C GLY A 112 -21.77 5.04 -3.32
N THR A 113 -22.31 4.05 -2.60
CA THR A 113 -22.38 4.09 -1.13
C THR A 113 -20.98 3.99 -0.51
N CYS A 114 -20.11 3.11 -1.03
CA CYS A 114 -18.73 3.03 -0.57
C CYS A 114 -18.00 4.38 -0.75
N ALA A 115 -18.17 5.01 -1.90
CA ALA A 115 -17.58 6.32 -2.19
C ALA A 115 -18.08 7.44 -1.27
N ARG A 116 -19.35 7.38 -0.78
CA ARG A 116 -19.88 8.35 0.18
C ARG A 116 -19.42 8.12 1.61
N LEU A 117 -19.21 6.86 2.00
CA LEU A 117 -18.83 6.50 3.36
C LEU A 117 -17.32 6.62 3.61
N ALA A 118 -16.51 6.36 2.61
CA ALA A 118 -15.05 6.48 2.71
C ALA A 118 -14.60 7.95 2.62
N GLU A 119 -13.53 8.30 3.33
CA GLU A 119 -12.81 9.55 3.14
C GLU A 119 -12.10 9.59 1.79
N ASP A 120 -11.47 8.46 1.43
CA ASP A 120 -10.88 8.24 0.12
C ASP A 120 -11.51 6.99 -0.50
N PHE A 121 -11.98 7.10 -1.73
CA PHE A 121 -12.46 5.96 -2.51
C PHE A 121 -11.90 6.05 -3.92
N GLU A 122 -11.25 4.98 -4.36
CA GLU A 122 -10.73 4.89 -5.71
C GLU A 122 -11.00 3.52 -6.31
N LEU A 123 -11.26 3.51 -7.60
CA LEU A 123 -11.61 2.32 -8.36
C LEU A 123 -10.76 2.26 -9.63
N HIS A 124 -10.06 1.16 -9.83
CA HIS A 124 -9.31 0.88 -11.05
C HIS A 124 -9.83 -0.42 -11.66
N SER A 125 -10.32 -0.35 -12.88
CA SER A 125 -10.82 -1.52 -13.59
C SER A 125 -10.41 -1.51 -15.05
N VAL A 126 -10.04 -2.69 -15.54
CA VAL A 126 -9.71 -2.89 -16.95
C VAL A 126 -10.55 -4.06 -17.44
N PRO A 127 -11.38 -3.89 -18.50
CA PRO A 127 -12.15 -4.98 -19.08
C PRO A 127 -11.29 -6.20 -19.40
N GLY A 128 -11.71 -7.37 -18.91
CA GLY A 128 -10.98 -8.64 -19.06
C GLY A 128 -9.79 -8.86 -18.13
N ARG A 129 -9.48 -7.88 -17.24
CA ARG A 129 -8.34 -8.01 -16.30
C ARG A 129 -8.74 -7.91 -14.82
N GLY A 130 -10.01 -7.60 -14.55
CA GLY A 130 -10.53 -7.47 -13.20
C GLY A 130 -10.51 -6.04 -12.66
N THR A 131 -10.85 -5.93 -11.38
CA THR A 131 -11.02 -4.66 -10.66
C THR A 131 -10.20 -4.62 -9.39
N VAL A 132 -9.73 -3.42 -9.06
CA VAL A 132 -9.19 -3.05 -7.75
C VAL A 132 -10.05 -1.91 -7.23
N ALA A 133 -10.61 -2.06 -6.02
CA ALA A 133 -11.25 -0.97 -5.30
C ALA A 133 -10.52 -0.71 -4.00
N LEU A 134 -10.35 0.56 -3.66
CA LEU A 134 -9.72 1.04 -2.45
C LEU A 134 -10.69 1.95 -1.71
N ALA A 135 -10.84 1.72 -0.42
CA ALA A 135 -11.56 2.61 0.49
C ALA A 135 -10.73 2.88 1.73
N ARG A 136 -10.67 4.13 2.21
CA ARG A 136 -10.10 4.48 3.52
C ARG A 136 -11.16 5.10 4.39
N ILE A 137 -11.27 4.61 5.63
CA ILE A 137 -12.24 5.06 6.63
C ILE A 137 -11.49 5.46 7.91
N GLY A 138 -11.80 6.63 8.42
CA GLY A 138 -11.06 7.24 9.54
C GLY A 138 -9.85 8.04 9.05
N GLY A 139 -9.17 8.70 9.96
CA GLY A 139 -8.04 9.56 9.65
C GLY A 139 -8.37 11.03 9.89
N ALA A 140 -8.47 11.86 8.88
CA ALA A 140 -8.81 13.28 9.04
C ALA A 140 -10.33 13.50 9.06
N PRO A 141 -10.88 14.46 9.84
CA PRO A 141 -12.29 14.82 9.77
C PRO A 141 -12.69 15.25 8.36
N ARG A 142 -13.85 14.73 7.88
CA ARG A 142 -14.46 15.15 6.61
C ARG A 142 -14.60 16.67 6.58
N GLY A 143 -14.27 17.28 5.46
CA GLY A 143 -14.49 18.72 5.22
C GLY A 143 -13.30 19.62 5.51
N ARG A 144 -12.18 19.12 5.96
CA ARG A 144 -10.93 19.88 5.94
C ARG A 144 -10.32 19.71 4.54
N ALA A 145 -10.51 20.71 3.68
CA ALA A 145 -9.71 20.83 2.47
C ALA A 145 -8.25 20.58 2.86
N PRO A 146 -7.50 19.73 2.13
CA PRO A 146 -6.09 19.56 2.43
C PRO A 146 -5.49 20.97 2.51
N ALA A 147 -4.95 21.33 3.69
CA ALA A 147 -4.20 22.59 3.79
C ALA A 147 -3.23 22.55 2.63
N LYS A 148 -3.09 23.67 1.90
CA LYS A 148 -2.10 23.80 0.81
C LYS A 148 -0.78 23.30 1.36
N ASP A 149 -0.51 22.07 1.05
CA ASP A 149 0.58 21.31 1.64
C ASP A 149 1.83 21.66 0.84
N PRO A 150 2.85 22.28 1.44
CA PRO A 150 4.07 22.67 0.72
C PRO A 150 4.81 21.50 0.09
N VAL A 151 4.49 20.25 0.48
CA VAL A 151 4.99 19.02 -0.15
C VAL A 151 3.95 18.43 -1.10
N ALA A 152 3.12 19.26 -1.69
CA ALA A 152 1.96 18.90 -2.53
C ALA A 152 2.30 18.12 -3.83
N GLY A 153 3.52 17.62 -3.99
CA GLY A 153 3.96 16.95 -5.21
C GLY A 153 4.19 15.44 -5.09
N VAL A 154 4.11 14.82 -3.90
CA VAL A 154 4.44 13.38 -3.75
C VAL A 154 3.47 12.68 -2.81
N ARG A 155 2.93 11.55 -3.28
CA ARG A 155 2.03 10.65 -2.52
C ARG A 155 2.72 9.31 -2.32
N ALA A 156 2.43 8.65 -1.20
CA ALA A 156 2.89 7.31 -0.90
C ALA A 156 1.74 6.41 -0.46
N GLY A 157 1.82 5.14 -0.79
CA GLY A 157 0.86 4.14 -0.37
C GLY A 157 1.38 2.75 -0.65
N GLY A 158 0.70 1.74 -0.13
CA GLY A 158 1.11 0.36 -0.37
C GLY A 158 0.04 -0.63 0.06
N VAL A 159 0.29 -1.88 -0.28
CA VAL A 159 -0.53 -3.04 0.06
C VAL A 159 0.38 -4.16 0.52
N ASN A 160 -0.06 -4.86 1.56
CA ASN A 160 0.61 -6.05 2.09
C ASN A 160 -0.34 -7.24 2.03
N VAL A 161 0.15 -8.39 1.58
CA VAL A 161 -0.57 -9.65 1.49
C VAL A 161 0.20 -10.69 2.30
N PRO A 162 -0.29 -11.10 3.47
CA PRO A 162 0.35 -12.14 4.27
C PRO A 162 0.26 -13.49 3.56
N PHE A 163 1.31 -14.28 3.68
CA PHE A 163 1.36 -15.61 3.08
C PHE A 163 0.36 -16.56 3.74
N ALA A 164 -0.35 -17.32 2.92
CA ALA A 164 -1.29 -18.36 3.33
C ALA A 164 -2.36 -17.90 4.35
N GLY A 165 -2.74 -16.61 4.34
CA GLY A 165 -3.73 -16.06 5.27
C GLY A 165 -3.24 -15.99 6.72
N ALA A 166 -1.93 -15.88 6.93
CA ALA A 166 -1.35 -15.70 8.27
C ALA A 166 -1.84 -14.40 8.92
N ASP A 167 -1.93 -14.37 10.25
CA ASP A 167 -2.32 -13.17 11.01
C ASP A 167 -1.30 -12.02 10.91
N TYR A 168 -0.05 -12.32 10.56
CA TYR A 168 1.05 -11.37 10.45
C TYR A 168 1.84 -11.64 9.18
N SER A 169 2.17 -10.59 8.45
CA SER A 169 3.12 -10.64 7.37
C SER A 169 4.54 -10.39 7.90
N GLY A 170 5.52 -11.10 7.36
CA GLY A 170 6.94 -10.79 7.53
C GLY A 170 7.33 -9.48 6.89
N ASP A 171 6.56 -9.04 5.89
CA ASP A 171 6.76 -7.78 5.20
C ASP A 171 6.11 -6.61 5.92
N ALA A 172 6.71 -5.44 5.80
CA ALA A 172 6.11 -4.19 6.23
C ALA A 172 6.60 -3.04 5.36
N TRP A 173 5.75 -2.05 5.17
CA TRP A 173 6.12 -0.80 4.53
C TRP A 173 5.69 0.38 5.41
N ALA A 174 6.38 1.50 5.27
CA ALA A 174 6.05 2.73 5.95
C ALA A 174 6.57 3.92 5.15
N TRP A 175 5.98 5.07 5.40
CA TRP A 175 6.46 6.31 4.85
C TRP A 175 6.44 7.42 5.90
N VAL A 176 7.35 8.35 5.75
CA VAL A 176 7.51 9.50 6.64
C VAL A 176 7.68 10.74 5.80
N ARG A 177 7.08 11.82 6.26
CA ARG A 177 7.13 13.12 5.60
C ARG A 177 7.77 14.15 6.53
N THR A 178 8.71 14.89 5.99
CA THR A 178 9.26 16.11 6.58
C THR A 178 8.89 17.31 5.70
N GLU A 179 9.35 18.53 6.05
CA GLU A 179 9.01 19.73 5.28
C GLU A 179 9.25 19.61 3.76
N ASP A 180 10.40 19.05 3.37
CA ASP A 180 10.84 19.00 1.96
C ASP A 180 11.01 17.57 1.44
N ARG A 181 10.77 16.54 2.27
CA ARG A 181 11.10 15.16 1.90
C ARG A 181 9.98 14.19 2.21
N VAL A 182 9.82 13.26 1.30
CA VAL A 182 9.00 12.06 1.49
C VAL A 182 9.92 10.85 1.45
N THR A 183 9.93 10.07 2.52
CA THR A 183 10.74 8.85 2.63
C THR A 183 9.82 7.65 2.69
N LEU A 184 9.95 6.73 1.75
CA LEU A 184 9.27 5.44 1.69
C LEU A 184 10.26 4.33 2.02
N MET A 185 9.82 3.35 2.80
CA MET A 185 10.58 2.15 3.13
C MET A 185 9.73 0.91 2.92
N LEU A 186 10.36 -0.16 2.44
CA LEU A 186 9.84 -1.51 2.47
C LEU A 186 10.87 -2.41 3.15
N ALA A 187 10.40 -3.25 4.08
CA ALA A 187 11.20 -4.20 4.82
C ALA A 187 10.57 -5.59 4.72
N ASP A 188 11.38 -6.60 4.40
CA ASP A 188 11.04 -8.01 4.38
C ASP A 188 11.86 -8.70 5.47
N GLY A 189 11.17 -9.13 6.53
CA GLY A 189 11.79 -9.79 7.69
C GLY A 189 12.18 -11.23 7.34
N LEU A 190 13.39 -11.64 7.70
CA LEU A 190 13.91 -12.96 7.33
C LEU A 190 13.04 -14.11 7.84
N GLY A 191 12.57 -14.94 6.90
CA GLY A 191 11.68 -16.05 7.14
C GLY A 191 10.22 -15.62 7.16
N HIS A 192 9.36 -16.29 7.90
CA HIS A 192 7.93 -16.03 7.98
C HIS A 192 7.43 -16.02 9.42
N GLY A 193 6.19 -15.53 9.62
CA GLY A 193 5.51 -15.54 10.91
C GLY A 193 5.98 -14.46 11.88
N PRO A 194 5.71 -14.60 13.20
CA PRO A 194 5.85 -13.53 14.18
C PRO A 194 7.27 -12.95 14.31
N GLU A 195 8.30 -13.76 14.13
CA GLU A 195 9.71 -13.32 14.24
C GLU A 195 10.12 -12.45 13.04
N ALA A 196 9.68 -12.80 11.83
CA ALA A 196 9.87 -11.98 10.64
C ALA A 196 9.10 -10.65 10.78
N ALA A 197 7.82 -10.71 11.17
CA ALA A 197 7.00 -9.55 11.44
C ALA A 197 7.58 -8.63 12.53
N ARG A 198 8.29 -9.19 13.52
CA ARG A 198 8.99 -8.41 14.55
C ARG A 198 10.14 -7.62 13.97
N ALA A 199 10.93 -8.20 13.07
CA ALA A 199 12.04 -7.53 12.41
C ALA A 199 11.55 -6.38 11.52
N SER A 200 10.58 -6.63 10.63
CA SER A 200 10.02 -5.60 9.77
C SER A 200 9.32 -4.48 10.55
N SER A 201 8.61 -4.80 11.65
CA SER A 201 7.99 -3.80 12.53
C SER A 201 9.03 -2.92 13.23
N ALA A 202 10.15 -3.50 13.67
CA ALA A 202 11.26 -2.73 14.26
C ALA A 202 11.87 -1.76 13.23
N ALA A 203 11.96 -2.17 11.95
CA ALA A 203 12.40 -1.27 10.88
C ALA A 203 11.42 -0.10 10.69
N VAL A 204 10.11 -0.36 10.67
CA VAL A 204 9.08 0.69 10.57
C VAL A 204 9.17 1.69 11.71
N GLU A 205 9.31 1.22 12.94
CA GLU A 205 9.43 2.11 14.10
C GLU A 205 10.69 2.96 14.05
N ALA A 206 11.82 2.35 13.66
CA ALA A 206 13.10 3.05 13.58
C ALA A 206 13.15 4.08 12.44
N LEU A 207 12.38 3.89 11.35
CA LEU A 207 12.30 4.85 10.24
C LEU A 207 11.82 6.22 10.71
N ARG A 208 10.90 6.28 11.68
CA ARG A 208 10.37 7.53 12.23
C ARG A 208 11.47 8.45 12.74
N GLY A 209 12.44 7.89 13.44
CA GLY A 209 13.60 8.62 13.93
C GLY A 209 14.70 8.86 12.89
N ALA A 210 14.60 8.26 11.71
CA ALA A 210 15.60 8.30 10.63
C ALA A 210 15.15 9.11 9.39
N ALA A 211 13.96 9.66 9.37
CA ALA A 211 13.36 10.31 8.20
C ALA A 211 14.13 11.53 7.67
N HIS A 212 14.91 12.18 8.53
CA HIS A 212 15.78 13.32 8.17
C HIS A 212 17.10 12.90 7.52
N LEU A 213 17.44 11.62 7.61
CA LEU A 213 18.67 11.06 7.06
C LEU A 213 18.51 10.71 5.58
N VAL A 214 19.60 10.71 4.83
CA VAL A 214 19.61 10.13 3.49
C VAL A 214 19.47 8.60 3.56
N PRO A 215 18.97 7.90 2.52
CA PRO A 215 18.65 6.48 2.59
C PRO A 215 19.79 5.59 3.10
N SER A 216 21.03 5.82 2.67
CA SER A 216 22.18 5.04 3.13
C SER A 216 22.48 5.22 4.63
N GLU A 217 22.27 6.41 5.18
CA GLU A 217 22.40 6.68 6.61
C GLU A 217 21.20 6.15 7.40
N ALA A 218 19.99 6.25 6.84
CA ALA A 218 18.81 5.63 7.42
C ALA A 218 19.02 4.11 7.58
N LEU A 219 19.55 3.42 6.57
CA LEU A 219 19.88 1.99 6.64
C LEU A 219 20.89 1.66 7.75
N LYS A 220 21.85 2.53 8.06
CA LYS A 220 22.73 2.32 9.22
C LYS A 220 21.98 2.43 10.55
N ARG A 221 21.04 3.37 10.64
CA ARG A 221 20.18 3.50 11.83
C ARG A 221 19.27 2.30 12.02
N LEU A 222 18.68 1.82 10.92
CA LEU A 222 17.84 0.63 10.90
C LEU A 222 18.65 -0.63 11.29
N ASP A 223 19.88 -0.76 10.83
CA ASP A 223 20.78 -1.87 11.18
C ASP A 223 20.98 -1.99 12.70
N ALA A 224 21.21 -0.89 13.37
CA ALA A 224 21.30 -0.85 14.82
C ALA A 224 19.99 -1.20 15.53
N ALA A 225 18.85 -0.78 14.98
CA ALA A 225 17.53 -1.06 15.55
C ALA A 225 17.07 -2.52 15.36
N LEU A 226 17.53 -3.17 14.30
CA LEU A 226 17.24 -4.58 14.01
C LEU A 226 18.20 -5.54 14.70
N ALA A 227 19.24 -5.05 15.39
CA ALA A 227 20.14 -5.90 16.15
C ALA A 227 19.38 -6.76 17.17
N GLY A 228 19.63 -8.06 17.19
CA GLY A 228 18.91 -9.00 18.05
C GLY A 228 17.59 -9.51 17.50
N THR A 229 17.17 -9.09 16.30
CA THR A 229 16.13 -9.74 15.50
C THR A 229 16.74 -10.71 14.49
N ARG A 230 15.92 -11.35 13.67
CA ARG A 230 16.41 -12.16 12.53
C ARG A 230 17.02 -11.29 11.43
N GLY A 231 16.82 -9.98 11.47
CA GLY A 231 17.18 -9.05 10.40
C GLY A 231 16.12 -9.02 9.30
N ALA A 232 16.34 -8.12 8.34
CA ALA A 232 15.45 -7.92 7.22
C ALA A 232 16.20 -7.50 5.95
N ALA A 233 15.64 -7.79 4.78
CA ALA A 233 15.93 -7.04 3.59
C ALA A 233 15.20 -5.68 3.67
N VAL A 234 15.87 -4.60 3.38
CA VAL A 234 15.28 -3.26 3.52
C VAL A 234 15.69 -2.36 2.36
N ALA A 235 14.72 -1.68 1.76
CA ALA A 235 14.96 -0.61 0.82
C ALA A 235 14.33 0.70 1.31
N VAL A 236 15.05 1.79 1.13
CA VAL A 236 14.64 3.14 1.49
C VAL A 236 14.75 4.02 0.25
N ALA A 237 13.68 4.73 -0.06
CA ALA A 237 13.62 5.71 -1.13
C ALA A 237 13.19 7.06 -0.54
N GLN A 238 13.89 8.12 -0.88
CA GLN A 238 13.60 9.47 -0.40
C GLN A 238 13.52 10.45 -1.57
N VAL A 239 12.39 11.14 -1.67
CA VAL A 239 12.21 12.25 -2.60
C VAL A 239 12.42 13.57 -1.86
N ASP A 240 13.35 14.35 -2.34
CA ASP A 240 13.52 15.77 -1.98
C ASP A 240 12.72 16.59 -3.01
N THR A 241 11.57 17.12 -2.56
CA THR A 241 10.63 17.82 -3.45
C THR A 241 11.13 19.19 -3.87
N ARG A 242 11.97 19.82 -3.05
CA ARG A 242 12.59 21.10 -3.38
C ARG A 242 13.67 20.95 -4.44
N ALA A 243 14.51 19.90 -4.28
CA ALA A 243 15.60 19.64 -5.21
C ALA A 243 15.17 18.86 -6.47
N GLY A 244 13.95 18.31 -6.51
CA GLY A 244 13.50 17.42 -7.59
C GLY A 244 14.37 16.16 -7.69
N ARG A 245 14.72 15.55 -6.56
CA ARG A 245 15.63 14.40 -6.51
C ARG A 245 15.05 13.23 -5.75
N LEU A 246 15.19 12.06 -6.35
CA LEU A 246 15.02 10.77 -5.70
C LEU A 246 16.40 10.22 -5.31
N ARG A 247 16.54 9.78 -4.05
CA ARG A 247 17.63 8.95 -3.56
C ARG A 247 17.10 7.59 -3.18
N PHE A 248 17.85 6.56 -3.51
CA PHE A 248 17.50 5.18 -3.21
C PHE A 248 18.72 4.44 -2.63
N ALA A 249 18.48 3.66 -1.59
CA ALA A 249 19.45 2.68 -1.10
C ALA A 249 18.69 1.43 -0.62
N GLY A 250 19.21 0.24 -0.94
CA GLY A 250 18.61 -1.03 -0.52
C GLY A 250 19.67 -2.06 -0.14
N VAL A 251 19.30 -2.93 0.79
CA VAL A 251 20.09 -4.09 1.23
C VAL A 251 19.17 -5.30 1.26
N GLY A 252 19.57 -6.37 0.60
CA GLY A 252 18.81 -7.62 0.48
C GLY A 252 18.14 -7.74 -0.88
N ASN A 253 17.00 -8.42 -0.93
CA ASN A 253 16.26 -8.82 -2.13
C ASN A 253 15.06 -7.92 -2.46
N ILE A 254 14.90 -6.77 -1.78
CA ILE A 254 13.85 -5.82 -2.15
C ILE A 254 14.10 -5.28 -3.56
N GLY A 255 13.10 -5.48 -4.42
CA GLY A 255 13.11 -4.94 -5.76
C GLY A 255 12.61 -3.50 -5.80
N ALA A 256 13.19 -2.70 -6.72
CA ALA A 256 12.76 -1.32 -6.95
C ALA A 256 12.71 -1.02 -8.44
N ARG A 257 11.64 -0.34 -8.89
CA ARG A 257 11.45 0.05 -10.29
C ARG A 257 10.96 1.49 -10.37
N LEU A 258 11.69 2.31 -11.10
CA LEU A 258 11.34 3.70 -11.38
C LEU A 258 10.80 3.83 -12.80
N CYS A 259 9.57 4.35 -12.95
CA CYS A 259 9.00 4.78 -14.22
C CYS A 259 9.40 6.22 -14.53
N SER A 260 9.80 6.45 -15.76
CA SER A 260 10.15 7.76 -16.31
C SER A 260 9.72 7.81 -17.77
N GLY A 261 8.78 8.68 -18.12
CA GLY A 261 8.28 8.76 -19.50
C GLY A 261 7.75 7.41 -20.01
N GLY A 262 7.04 6.64 -19.18
CA GLY A 262 6.51 5.32 -19.54
C GLY A 262 7.55 4.18 -19.58
N THR A 263 8.81 4.46 -19.30
CA THR A 263 9.89 3.45 -19.31
C THR A 263 10.29 3.08 -17.89
N TRP A 264 10.26 1.77 -17.57
CA TRP A 264 10.66 1.24 -16.28
C TRP A 264 12.15 0.92 -16.23
N ARG A 265 12.82 1.38 -15.18
CA ARG A 265 14.23 1.09 -14.88
C ARG A 265 14.37 0.52 -13.48
N PRO A 266 15.18 -0.54 -13.29
CA PRO A 266 15.44 -1.05 -11.95
C PRO A 266 16.37 -0.11 -11.18
N LEU A 267 16.18 -0.04 -9.86
CA LEU A 267 17.15 0.43 -8.89
C LEU A 267 17.63 -0.79 -8.10
N VAL A 268 18.90 -0.86 -7.75
CA VAL A 268 19.53 -2.10 -7.30
C VAL A 268 19.83 -2.06 -5.80
N SER A 269 19.29 -3.03 -5.06
CA SER A 269 19.69 -3.30 -3.68
C SER A 269 21.01 -4.07 -3.64
N GLN A 270 21.84 -3.77 -2.64
CA GLN A 270 23.11 -4.50 -2.41
C GLN A 270 22.84 -5.80 -1.65
N PRO A 271 23.60 -6.87 -1.89
CA PRO A 271 23.47 -8.10 -1.11
C PRO A 271 23.75 -7.85 0.37
N GLY A 272 22.98 -8.48 1.25
CA GLY A 272 23.15 -8.39 2.71
C GLY A 272 21.83 -8.52 3.45
N ILE A 273 21.88 -8.35 4.77
CA ILE A 273 20.75 -8.40 5.69
C ILE A 273 20.94 -7.30 6.74
N VAL A 274 20.00 -6.38 6.83
CA VAL A 274 19.99 -5.31 7.83
C VAL A 274 19.70 -5.91 9.21
N GLY A 275 20.51 -5.55 10.20
CA GLY A 275 20.44 -6.07 11.57
C GLY A 275 21.35 -7.26 11.87
N THR A 276 21.93 -7.90 10.84
CA THR A 276 22.80 -9.08 11.02
C THR A 276 24.05 -9.05 10.12
N HIS A 277 23.90 -8.81 8.86
CA HIS A 277 25.02 -8.83 7.89
C HIS A 277 24.87 -7.73 6.82
N ARG A 278 24.84 -6.49 7.26
CA ARG A 278 24.79 -5.33 6.37
C ARG A 278 26.16 -5.07 5.71
N PRO A 279 26.23 -4.70 4.41
CA PRO A 279 27.46 -4.22 3.79
C PRO A 279 28.07 -3.03 4.56
N ARG A 280 29.40 -3.00 4.69
CA ARG A 280 30.08 -1.88 5.37
C ARG A 280 29.77 -0.53 4.74
N THR A 281 29.66 -0.49 3.41
CA THR A 281 29.35 0.71 2.65
C THR A 281 28.08 0.47 1.82
N VAL A 282 27.06 1.27 2.07
CA VAL A 282 25.86 1.37 1.23
C VAL A 282 25.89 2.74 0.58
N ARG A 283 25.63 2.80 -0.72
CA ARG A 283 25.66 4.05 -1.49
C ARG A 283 24.24 4.43 -1.88
N ASP A 284 23.95 5.74 -1.88
CA ASP A 284 22.73 6.26 -2.45
C ASP A 284 22.84 6.30 -3.97
N GLU A 285 21.83 5.74 -4.64
CA GLU A 285 21.62 5.91 -6.06
C GLU A 285 20.72 7.14 -6.26
N GLU A 286 21.16 8.13 -7.03
CA GLU A 286 20.40 9.36 -7.28
C GLU A 286 19.75 9.34 -8.66
N ARG A 287 18.49 9.84 -8.72
CA ARG A 287 17.73 10.06 -9.95
C ARG A 287 16.98 11.37 -9.87
N GLU A 288 16.61 11.90 -11.02
CA GLU A 288 15.69 13.03 -11.11
C GLU A 288 14.27 12.58 -10.74
N TRP A 289 13.59 13.41 -9.95
CA TRP A 289 12.17 13.26 -9.64
C TRP A 289 11.37 14.38 -10.31
N ALA A 290 10.34 14.03 -11.08
CA ALA A 290 9.47 14.93 -11.82
C ALA A 290 8.01 14.43 -11.72
N ASP A 291 7.07 15.21 -12.26
CA ASP A 291 5.63 14.99 -12.10
C ASP A 291 5.09 13.72 -12.80
N ASP A 292 5.88 13.09 -13.64
CA ASP A 292 5.54 11.82 -14.32
C ASP A 292 6.19 10.59 -13.67
N ARG A 293 6.80 10.72 -12.50
CA ARG A 293 7.53 9.63 -11.87
C ARG A 293 6.65 8.76 -11.01
N VAL A 294 6.86 7.45 -11.15
CA VAL A 294 6.30 6.42 -10.26
C VAL A 294 7.44 5.50 -9.83
N LEU A 295 7.61 5.33 -8.53
CA LEU A 295 8.53 4.36 -7.95
C LEU A 295 7.73 3.24 -7.29
N ILE A 296 8.04 1.99 -7.64
CA ILE A 296 7.50 0.78 -7.01
C ILE A 296 8.63 0.10 -6.26
N LEU A 297 8.46 -0.11 -4.95
CA LEU A 297 9.23 -1.04 -4.13
C LEU A 297 8.41 -2.30 -3.94
N HIS A 298 9.05 -3.47 -3.98
CA HIS A 298 8.37 -4.75 -3.76
C HIS A 298 9.28 -5.77 -3.09
N SER A 299 8.69 -6.64 -2.27
CA SER A 299 9.36 -7.83 -1.73
C SER A 299 9.50 -8.93 -2.79
N ASP A 300 10.16 -10.02 -2.46
CA ASP A 300 10.38 -11.16 -3.34
C ASP A 300 9.15 -12.09 -3.49
N GLY A 301 8.07 -11.84 -2.73
CA GLY A 301 6.77 -12.48 -2.93
C GLY A 301 6.17 -12.23 -4.32
N LEU A 302 6.57 -11.15 -5.01
CA LEU A 302 6.27 -11.00 -6.44
C LEU A 302 7.16 -11.93 -7.30
N PRO A 303 6.61 -12.53 -8.38
CA PRO A 303 7.39 -13.36 -9.28
C PRO A 303 8.60 -12.61 -9.86
N SER A 304 9.78 -13.22 -9.91
CA SER A 304 11.02 -12.57 -10.35
C SER A 304 10.98 -11.98 -11.77
N ARG A 305 10.03 -12.45 -12.61
CA ARG A 305 9.85 -11.99 -14.00
C ARG A 305 8.61 -11.13 -14.20
N TRP A 306 8.02 -10.57 -13.13
CA TRP A 306 6.91 -9.65 -13.31
C TRP A 306 7.38 -8.36 -13.98
N THR A 307 6.51 -7.76 -14.74
CA THR A 307 6.72 -6.44 -15.34
C THR A 307 5.54 -5.55 -14.96
N PRO A 308 5.78 -4.30 -14.55
CA PRO A 308 4.69 -3.38 -14.28
C PRO A 308 3.79 -3.20 -15.50
N SER A 309 2.49 -3.16 -15.27
CA SER A 309 1.52 -2.81 -16.31
C SER A 309 1.78 -1.37 -16.81
N PRO A 310 1.51 -1.06 -18.08
CA PRO A 310 1.49 0.33 -18.54
C PRO A 310 0.59 1.22 -17.69
N ASP A 311 -0.53 0.69 -17.19
CA ASP A 311 -1.48 1.43 -16.34
C ASP A 311 -0.90 1.80 -14.97
N ALA A 312 0.13 1.08 -14.50
CA ALA A 312 0.83 1.39 -13.24
C ALA A 312 1.64 2.70 -13.30
N CYS A 313 1.85 3.27 -14.48
CA CYS A 313 2.48 4.59 -14.67
C CYS A 313 1.46 5.72 -14.82
N ALA A 314 0.16 5.45 -14.68
CA ALA A 314 -0.86 6.49 -14.87
C ALA A 314 -0.73 7.56 -13.77
N PRO A 315 -0.53 8.83 -14.14
CA PRO A 315 -0.46 9.91 -13.16
C PRO A 315 -1.83 10.11 -12.49
N GLY A 316 -1.83 10.41 -11.20
CA GLY A 316 -3.05 10.71 -10.45
C GLY A 316 -3.73 9.51 -9.81
N VAL A 317 -3.35 8.28 -10.13
CA VAL A 317 -3.84 7.07 -9.46
C VAL A 317 -3.29 7.01 -8.03
N ASP A 318 -4.11 6.59 -7.08
CA ASP A 318 -3.65 6.39 -5.70
C ASP A 318 -2.49 5.38 -5.63
N PRO A 319 -1.41 5.68 -4.89
CA PRO A 319 -0.27 4.77 -4.79
C PRO A 319 -0.63 3.36 -4.29
N ALA A 320 -1.60 3.23 -3.38
CA ALA A 320 -2.03 1.92 -2.91
C ALA A 320 -2.86 1.17 -3.96
N VAL A 321 -3.62 1.88 -4.81
CA VAL A 321 -4.27 1.27 -5.98
C VAL A 321 -3.22 0.76 -6.96
N THR A 322 -2.19 1.55 -7.26
CA THR A 322 -1.05 1.11 -8.09
C THR A 322 -0.36 -0.12 -7.51
N ALA A 323 -0.18 -0.17 -6.17
CA ALA A 323 0.37 -1.34 -5.49
C ALA A 323 -0.53 -2.57 -5.64
N ALA A 324 -1.84 -2.43 -5.44
CA ALA A 324 -2.81 -3.51 -5.57
C ALA A 324 -2.91 -4.02 -7.03
N VAL A 325 -2.89 -3.11 -8.01
CA VAL A 325 -2.85 -3.46 -9.45
C VAL A 325 -1.57 -4.24 -9.77
N THR A 326 -0.44 -3.84 -9.18
CA THR A 326 0.82 -4.57 -9.34
C THR A 326 0.71 -6.01 -8.84
N ILE A 327 0.11 -6.23 -7.66
CA ILE A 327 -0.12 -7.56 -7.08
C ILE A 327 -1.10 -8.35 -7.94
N ARG A 328 -2.22 -7.75 -8.38
CA ARG A 328 -3.21 -8.37 -9.26
C ARG A 328 -2.56 -8.90 -10.53
N ASP A 329 -1.79 -8.06 -11.20
CA ASP A 329 -1.21 -8.38 -12.51
C ASP A 329 -0.03 -9.36 -12.41
N ALA A 330 0.65 -9.41 -11.27
CA ALA A 330 1.73 -10.34 -10.99
C ALA A 330 1.25 -11.72 -10.51
N SER A 331 -0.02 -11.83 -10.08
CA SER A 331 -0.63 -13.04 -9.53
C SER A 331 -1.88 -13.45 -10.32
N SER A 332 -2.39 -14.63 -10.06
CA SER A 332 -3.70 -15.11 -10.53
C SER A 332 -4.16 -16.25 -9.64
N SER A 333 -5.42 -16.68 -9.78
CA SER A 333 -5.93 -17.87 -9.08
C SER A 333 -5.09 -19.12 -9.37
N ALA A 334 -4.51 -19.25 -10.57
CA ALA A 334 -3.62 -20.34 -10.95
C ALA A 334 -2.16 -20.13 -10.52
N ARG A 335 -1.77 -18.91 -10.17
CA ARG A 335 -0.43 -18.52 -9.70
C ARG A 335 -0.56 -17.56 -8.52
N PRO A 336 -0.99 -18.04 -7.36
CA PRO A 336 -1.06 -17.20 -6.17
C PRO A 336 0.34 -16.74 -5.75
N VAL A 337 0.41 -15.71 -4.93
CA VAL A 337 1.64 -15.30 -4.26
C VAL A 337 2.17 -16.46 -3.41
N ARG A 338 3.49 -16.62 -3.37
CA ARG A 338 4.15 -17.79 -2.75
C ARG A 338 4.85 -17.47 -1.45
N ASP A 339 4.86 -16.21 -1.05
CA ASP A 339 5.45 -15.69 0.19
C ASP A 339 4.67 -14.45 0.63
N ASP A 340 4.99 -13.93 1.82
CA ASP A 340 4.57 -12.59 2.20
C ASP A 340 4.88 -11.63 1.05
N THR A 341 3.94 -10.77 0.70
CA THR A 341 4.09 -9.91 -0.48
C THR A 341 3.68 -8.49 -0.13
N ALA A 342 4.63 -7.59 -0.14
CA ALA A 342 4.36 -6.16 -0.01
C ALA A 342 4.78 -5.40 -1.25
N VAL A 343 3.95 -4.44 -1.63
CA VAL A 343 4.25 -3.46 -2.67
C VAL A 343 3.98 -2.08 -2.09
N ALA A 344 4.95 -1.20 -2.21
CA ALA A 344 4.86 0.19 -1.76
C ALA A 344 5.26 1.14 -2.89
N VAL A 345 4.53 2.24 -3.04
CA VAL A 345 4.61 3.09 -4.22
C VAL A 345 4.76 4.56 -3.81
N LEU A 346 5.62 5.28 -4.51
CA LEU A 346 5.65 6.76 -4.55
C LEU A 346 5.18 7.21 -5.93
N THR A 347 4.28 8.18 -5.95
CA THR A 347 3.84 8.85 -7.17
C THR A 347 3.95 10.37 -7.01
N SER A 348 4.17 11.06 -8.11
CA SER A 348 3.95 12.49 -8.15
C SER A 348 2.45 12.79 -8.15
N THR A 349 2.06 13.83 -7.45
CA THR A 349 0.70 14.38 -7.57
C THR A 349 0.68 15.26 -8.81
N PRO A 350 -0.21 15.02 -9.78
CA PRO A 350 -0.35 15.95 -10.90
C PRO A 350 -0.66 17.35 -10.35
N PRO A 351 -0.13 18.41 -10.96
CA PRO A 351 -0.59 19.76 -10.66
C PRO A 351 -2.10 19.82 -10.87
N ASP A 352 -2.82 20.47 -9.95
CA ASP A 352 -4.25 20.73 -10.11
C ASP A 352 -4.50 21.24 -11.53
N ARG A 353 -5.27 20.50 -12.32
CA ARG A 353 -5.73 21.03 -13.61
C ARG A 353 -6.65 22.19 -13.31
N PRO A 354 -6.40 23.37 -13.89
CA PRO A 354 -7.26 24.53 -13.72
C PRO A 354 -8.69 24.28 -14.19
#